data_2eedeee38db3b52fd91c16fb7aebbb8a
#
_entry.id   2eedeee38db3b52fd91c16fb7aebbb8a
#
_cell.length_a   1.000
_cell.length_b   1.000
_cell.length_c   1.000
_cell.angle_alpha   90.00
_cell.angle_beta   90.00
_cell.angle_gamma   90.00
#
_symmetry.space_group_name_H-M   'P 1'
#
loop_
_entity.id
_entity.type
_entity.pdbx_description
1 polymer ?
#
loop_
_entity_poly.entity_id
_entity_poly.type
_entity_poly.pdbx_seq_one_letter_code
_entity_poly.pdbx_strand_id
1 'polypeptide(L)'
;MNVGSIDYLKSDDLNKEYGKFYLLPKSLLNQYDKIKYYSRGISKKRNKNPYYVNSKSYKEAITKLNNAYTKAYNIQEENLNNIVKYFFTNYNRIVIEDLDVNSMRMNKRLCKSLHRNAFGRFKRKMIAKAEEYNVDFVLADRYFHSTQTCSECGHVKTGDEKLFLWGDKYGNDHNTYVCYNCGTIQDRTENAILNLNHYGK
;
A
#
# COMPACT_ATOMS: atom_id res chain seq x y z
N MET A 1 1.69 6.46 6.87
CA MET A 1 1.28 5.44 5.89
C MET A 1 2.51 4.93 5.17
N ASN A 2 2.82 3.67 5.34
CA ASN A 2 4.00 3.06 4.73
C ASN A 2 3.65 2.70 3.28
N VAL A 3 3.97 3.57 2.32
CA VAL A 3 3.49 3.50 0.93
C VAL A 3 4.07 2.32 0.13
N GLY A 4 4.76 1.40 0.77
CA GLY A 4 5.41 0.26 0.09
C GLY A 4 5.07 -1.11 0.66
N SER A 5 4.25 -1.19 1.69
CA SER A 5 3.91 -2.44 2.37
C SER A 5 2.46 -2.51 2.78
N ILE A 6 2.00 -3.72 3.08
CA ILE A 6 0.76 -4.03 3.78
C ILE A 6 1.19 -4.55 5.14
N ASP A 7 0.89 -3.80 6.19
CA ASP A 7 1.08 -4.23 7.56
C ASP A 7 -0.20 -4.94 8.01
N TYR A 8 -0.09 -6.07 8.67
CA TYR A 8 -1.23 -6.86 9.11
C TYR A 8 -1.04 -7.43 10.52
N LEU A 9 -2.14 -7.69 11.19
CA LEU A 9 -2.21 -8.44 12.44
C LEU A 9 -2.92 -9.75 12.18
N LYS A 10 -2.26 -10.85 12.53
CA LYS A 10 -2.88 -12.14 12.74
C LYS A 10 -3.34 -12.21 14.19
N SER A 11 -4.61 -12.41 14.41
CA SER A 11 -5.20 -12.54 15.74
C SER A 11 -6.02 -13.81 15.79
N ASP A 12 -5.71 -14.70 16.73
CA ASP A 12 -6.57 -15.75 17.23
C ASP A 12 -6.88 -15.48 18.72
N ASP A 13 -7.67 -16.29 19.38
CA ASP A 13 -8.13 -16.06 20.74
C ASP A 13 -6.99 -15.98 21.78
N LEU A 14 -5.79 -16.42 21.44
CA LEU A 14 -4.67 -16.55 22.36
C LEU A 14 -3.42 -15.76 21.94
N ASN A 15 -3.24 -15.49 20.64
CA ASN A 15 -2.00 -14.91 20.12
C ASN A 15 -2.26 -13.75 19.14
N LYS A 16 -1.40 -12.74 19.22
CA LYS A 16 -1.32 -11.65 18.24
C LYS A 16 0.06 -11.66 17.58
N GLU A 17 0.11 -11.75 16.26
CA GLU A 17 1.34 -11.74 15.48
C GLU A 17 1.27 -10.64 14.41
N TYR A 18 2.21 -9.72 14.42
CA TYR A 18 2.34 -8.68 13.41
C TYR A 18 3.18 -9.16 12.24
N GLY A 19 2.72 -8.86 11.05
CA GLY A 19 3.43 -9.20 9.83
C GLY A 19 3.41 -8.08 8.79
N LYS A 20 4.24 -8.24 7.76
CA LYS A 20 4.38 -7.25 6.71
C LYS A 20 4.62 -7.89 5.35
N PHE A 21 3.83 -7.48 4.35
CA PHE A 21 4.08 -7.80 2.96
C PHE A 21 4.60 -6.58 2.18
N TYR A 22 5.68 -6.77 1.44
CA TYR A 22 6.20 -5.74 0.55
C TYR A 22 5.53 -5.81 -0.82
N LEU A 23 4.92 -4.70 -1.24
CA LEU A 23 4.28 -4.58 -2.55
C LEU A 23 5.28 -4.38 -3.69
N LEU A 24 6.51 -3.99 -3.35
CA LEU A 24 7.60 -3.75 -4.29
C LEU A 24 8.77 -4.71 -4.02
N PRO A 25 8.68 -5.98 -4.43
CA PRO A 25 9.80 -6.90 -4.29
C PRO A 25 11.02 -6.42 -5.09
N LYS A 26 12.22 -6.83 -4.69
CA LYS A 26 13.48 -6.41 -5.33
C LYS A 26 13.50 -6.71 -6.84
N SER A 27 12.90 -7.81 -7.26
CA SER A 27 12.75 -8.17 -8.69
C SER A 27 11.97 -7.12 -9.47
N LEU A 28 10.88 -6.58 -8.89
CA LEU A 28 10.08 -5.52 -9.50
C LEU A 28 10.84 -4.17 -9.55
N LEU A 29 11.54 -3.82 -8.48
CA LEU A 29 12.38 -2.60 -8.45
C LEU A 29 13.44 -2.64 -9.56
N ASN A 30 14.10 -3.79 -9.76
CA ASN A 30 15.06 -3.99 -10.85
C ASN A 30 14.43 -3.78 -12.24
N GLN A 31 13.16 -4.17 -12.45
CA GLN A 31 12.48 -3.89 -13.72
C GLN A 31 12.16 -2.40 -13.89
N TYR A 32 11.77 -1.70 -12.84
CA TYR A 32 11.57 -0.25 -12.90
C TYR A 32 12.87 0.52 -13.23
N ASP A 33 14.03 0.05 -12.76
CA ASP A 33 15.31 0.64 -13.14
C ASP A 33 15.65 0.38 -14.63
N LYS A 34 15.37 -0.81 -15.14
CA LYS A 34 15.49 -1.10 -16.59
C LYS A 34 14.56 -0.22 -17.43
N ILE A 35 13.30 -0.07 -17.04
CA ILE A 35 12.34 0.82 -17.70
C ILE A 35 12.88 2.26 -17.72
N LYS A 36 13.38 2.76 -16.59
CA LYS A 36 13.97 4.09 -16.49
C LYS A 36 15.19 4.25 -17.40
N TYR A 37 16.06 3.25 -17.45
CA TYR A 37 17.24 3.24 -18.32
C TYR A 37 16.84 3.30 -19.81
N TYR A 38 15.96 2.40 -20.28
CA TYR A 38 15.52 2.37 -21.68
C TYR A 38 14.77 3.64 -22.06
N SER A 39 13.85 4.12 -21.24
CA SER A 39 13.08 5.35 -21.49
C SER A 39 14.00 6.57 -21.64
N ARG A 40 15.00 6.71 -20.75
CA ARG A 40 15.98 7.80 -20.84
C ARG A 40 16.86 7.70 -22.09
N GLY A 41 17.30 6.49 -22.44
CA GLY A 41 18.08 6.25 -23.66
C GLY A 41 17.32 6.64 -24.93
N ILE A 42 16.04 6.25 -25.03
CA ILE A 42 15.16 6.60 -26.15
C ILE A 42 14.96 8.12 -26.21
N SER A 43 14.64 8.77 -25.09
CA SER A 43 14.42 10.23 -25.02
C SER A 43 15.67 11.01 -25.46
N LYS A 44 16.85 10.63 -24.97
CA LYS A 44 18.12 11.29 -25.34
C LYS A 44 18.39 11.19 -26.85
N LYS A 45 18.20 10.01 -27.47
CA LYS A 45 18.42 9.80 -28.91
C LYS A 45 17.41 10.57 -29.75
N ARG A 46 16.12 10.56 -29.35
CA ARG A 46 15.07 11.31 -30.02
C ARG A 46 15.32 12.82 -29.98
N ASN A 47 15.80 13.36 -28.87
CA ASN A 47 16.10 14.78 -28.74
C ASN A 47 17.30 15.21 -29.63
N LYS A 48 18.28 14.30 -29.85
CA LYS A 48 19.41 14.57 -30.74
C LYS A 48 19.04 14.45 -32.22
N ASN A 49 18.16 13.52 -32.58
CA ASN A 49 17.72 13.26 -33.94
C ASN A 49 16.22 12.94 -33.97
N PRO A 50 15.35 13.86 -34.38
CA PRO A 50 13.90 13.63 -34.50
C PRO A 50 13.54 12.45 -35.42
N TYR A 51 14.35 12.19 -36.45
CA TYR A 51 14.12 11.06 -37.37
C TYR A 51 14.49 9.69 -36.79
N TYR A 52 15.07 9.66 -35.57
CA TYR A 52 15.42 8.42 -34.87
C TYR A 52 14.21 7.47 -34.74
N VAL A 53 13.00 8.01 -34.60
CA VAL A 53 11.75 7.22 -34.48
C VAL A 53 11.47 6.30 -35.65
N ASN A 54 12.05 6.57 -36.83
CA ASN A 54 11.91 5.76 -38.04
C ASN A 54 12.98 4.67 -38.16
N SER A 55 13.97 4.66 -37.28
CA SER A 55 15.11 3.75 -37.36
C SER A 55 14.80 2.36 -36.81
N LYS A 56 15.49 1.33 -37.36
CA LYS A 56 15.45 -0.03 -36.80
C LYS A 56 15.84 -0.05 -35.33
N SER A 57 16.88 0.71 -34.97
CA SER A 57 17.35 0.79 -33.54
C SER A 57 16.34 1.41 -32.58
N TYR A 58 15.44 2.27 -33.06
CA TYR A 58 14.32 2.78 -32.26
C TYR A 58 13.31 1.66 -31.99
N LYS A 59 12.91 0.90 -33.04
CA LYS A 59 11.97 -0.22 -32.90
C LYS A 59 12.49 -1.26 -31.91
N GLU A 60 13.76 -1.62 -32.00
CA GLU A 60 14.41 -2.53 -31.03
C GLU A 60 14.42 -1.98 -29.61
N ALA A 61 14.70 -0.68 -29.44
CA ALA A 61 14.69 -0.05 -28.13
C ALA A 61 13.28 0.00 -27.51
N ILE A 62 12.25 0.27 -28.30
CA ILE A 62 10.83 0.21 -27.87
C ILE A 62 10.45 -1.22 -27.49
N THR A 63 10.85 -2.22 -28.27
CA THR A 63 10.59 -3.64 -27.92
C THR A 63 11.21 -4.00 -26.56
N LYS A 64 12.47 -3.60 -26.31
CA LYS A 64 13.13 -3.82 -25.00
C LYS A 64 12.39 -3.11 -23.87
N LEU A 65 11.92 -1.88 -24.10
CA LEU A 65 11.15 -1.11 -23.12
C LEU A 65 9.81 -1.80 -22.83
N ASN A 66 9.07 -2.21 -23.85
CA ASN A 66 7.79 -2.89 -23.70
C ASN A 66 7.94 -4.23 -22.96
N ASN A 67 8.96 -5.02 -23.29
CA ASN A 67 9.27 -6.25 -22.58
C ASN A 67 9.58 -6.02 -21.10
N ALA A 68 10.26 -4.91 -20.77
CA ALA A 68 10.50 -4.56 -19.36
C ALA A 68 9.21 -4.16 -18.63
N TYR A 69 8.29 -3.45 -19.29
CA TYR A 69 6.97 -3.15 -18.73
C TYR A 69 6.14 -4.41 -18.51
N THR A 70 6.09 -5.31 -19.49
CA THR A 70 5.36 -6.59 -19.37
C THR A 70 5.91 -7.44 -18.22
N LYS A 71 7.23 -7.54 -18.10
CA LYS A 71 7.85 -8.25 -16.96
C LYS A 71 7.52 -7.60 -15.62
N ALA A 72 7.58 -6.27 -15.54
CA ALA A 72 7.22 -5.55 -14.32
C ALA A 72 5.75 -5.80 -13.92
N TYR A 73 4.85 -5.77 -14.90
CA TYR A 73 3.44 -6.06 -14.69
C TYR A 73 3.22 -7.49 -14.17
N ASN A 74 3.83 -8.50 -14.81
CA ASN A 74 3.68 -9.90 -14.42
C ASN A 74 4.21 -10.16 -13.01
N ILE A 75 5.39 -9.63 -12.65
CA ILE A 75 5.95 -9.74 -11.30
C ILE A 75 4.99 -9.09 -10.27
N GLN A 76 4.42 -7.94 -10.60
CA GLN A 76 3.51 -7.26 -9.70
C GLN A 76 2.21 -8.05 -9.52
N GLU A 77 1.65 -8.59 -10.60
CA GLU A 77 0.44 -9.42 -10.55
C GLU A 77 0.65 -10.70 -9.74
N GLU A 78 1.76 -11.38 -9.97
CA GLU A 78 2.15 -12.57 -9.21
C GLU A 78 2.29 -12.26 -7.71
N ASN A 79 3.00 -11.18 -7.37
CA ASN A 79 3.16 -10.76 -5.97
C ASN A 79 1.81 -10.46 -5.31
N LEU A 80 0.93 -9.71 -5.98
CA LEU A 80 -0.40 -9.41 -5.46
C LEU A 80 -1.26 -10.68 -5.29
N ASN A 81 -1.21 -11.60 -6.26
CA ASN A 81 -1.95 -12.86 -6.18
C ASN A 81 -1.46 -13.72 -5.01
N ASN A 82 -0.15 -13.78 -4.78
CA ASN A 82 0.42 -14.52 -3.65
C ASN A 82 0.00 -13.93 -2.30
N ILE A 83 -0.01 -12.61 -2.16
CA ILE A 83 -0.46 -11.93 -0.95
C ILE A 83 -1.96 -12.19 -0.71
N VAL A 84 -2.79 -12.03 -1.74
CA VAL A 84 -4.23 -12.28 -1.67
C VAL A 84 -4.48 -13.74 -1.28
N LYS A 85 -3.85 -14.69 -1.97
CA LYS A 85 -3.98 -16.12 -1.67
C LYS A 85 -3.61 -16.40 -0.21
N TYR A 86 -2.50 -15.84 0.28
CA TYR A 86 -2.08 -16.01 1.68
C TYR A 86 -3.19 -15.63 2.65
N PHE A 87 -3.80 -14.45 2.48
CA PHE A 87 -4.87 -14.01 3.38
C PHE A 87 -6.10 -14.94 3.33
N PHE A 88 -6.57 -15.29 2.14
CA PHE A 88 -7.78 -16.09 2.00
C PHE A 88 -7.62 -17.58 2.34
N THR A 89 -6.38 -18.10 2.35
CA THR A 89 -6.13 -19.49 2.79
C THR A 89 -5.86 -19.61 4.28
N ASN A 90 -5.53 -18.51 4.97
CA ASN A 90 -5.12 -18.59 6.38
C ASN A 90 -6.09 -17.93 7.35
N TYR A 91 -7.08 -17.17 6.86
CA TYR A 91 -7.98 -16.41 7.74
C TYR A 91 -9.44 -16.56 7.31
N ASN A 92 -10.34 -16.66 8.33
CA ASN A 92 -11.78 -16.75 8.13
C ASN A 92 -12.45 -15.37 8.10
N ARG A 93 -11.79 -14.36 8.64
CA ARG A 93 -12.22 -12.97 8.64
C ARG A 93 -11.06 -12.06 8.27
N ILE A 94 -11.31 -11.12 7.36
CA ILE A 94 -10.31 -10.15 6.90
C ILE A 94 -10.95 -8.76 6.93
N VAL A 95 -10.34 -7.84 7.65
CA VAL A 95 -10.78 -6.44 7.71
C VAL A 95 -9.69 -5.56 7.07
N ILE A 96 -10.06 -4.71 6.12
CA ILE A 96 -9.14 -3.74 5.52
C ILE A 96 -9.75 -2.34 5.48
N GLU A 97 -8.90 -1.32 5.45
CA GLU A 97 -9.34 0.07 5.27
C GLU A 97 -9.85 0.32 3.85
N ASP A 98 -10.95 1.06 3.72
CA ASP A 98 -11.44 1.55 2.42
C ASP A 98 -10.66 2.80 1.98
N LEU A 99 -9.39 2.64 1.61
CA LEU A 99 -8.56 3.75 1.14
C LEU A 99 -9.05 4.32 -0.19
N ASP A 100 -9.27 5.63 -0.24
CA ASP A 100 -9.54 6.35 -1.49
C ASP A 100 -8.25 6.63 -2.27
N VAL A 101 -7.84 5.64 -3.05
CA VAL A 101 -6.63 5.73 -3.88
C VAL A 101 -6.71 6.86 -4.90
N ASN A 102 -7.92 7.25 -5.34
CA ASN A 102 -8.09 8.30 -6.34
C ASN A 102 -7.80 9.68 -5.75
N SER A 103 -8.35 10.00 -4.57
CA SER A 103 -8.03 11.25 -3.90
C SER A 103 -6.55 11.33 -3.51
N MET A 104 -5.95 10.22 -3.07
CA MET A 104 -4.51 10.15 -2.76
C MET A 104 -3.62 10.42 -3.97
N ARG A 105 -4.05 10.06 -5.20
CA ARG A 105 -3.31 10.32 -6.45
C ARG A 105 -3.21 11.81 -6.80
N MET A 106 -4.10 12.64 -6.30
CA MET A 106 -4.04 14.10 -6.50
C MET A 106 -2.80 14.71 -5.84
N ASN A 107 -2.24 14.06 -4.83
CA ASN A 107 -0.96 14.45 -4.27
C ASN A 107 0.19 14.02 -5.21
N LYS A 108 0.81 14.99 -5.89
CA LYS A 108 1.90 14.77 -6.87
C LYS A 108 3.09 13.98 -6.31
N ARG A 109 3.38 14.11 -5.01
CA ARG A 109 4.49 13.40 -4.35
C ARG A 109 4.17 11.91 -4.18
N LEU A 110 2.90 11.57 -3.90
CA LEU A 110 2.46 10.20 -3.65
C LEU A 110 2.04 9.46 -4.93
N CYS A 111 1.61 10.18 -5.98
CA CYS A 111 1.04 9.61 -7.20
C CYS A 111 1.90 8.49 -7.80
N LYS A 112 3.21 8.72 -7.96
CA LYS A 112 4.14 7.73 -8.53
C LYS A 112 4.28 6.49 -7.65
N SER A 113 4.33 6.66 -6.34
CA SER A 113 4.43 5.57 -5.37
C SER A 113 3.14 4.75 -5.35
N LEU A 114 1.99 5.40 -5.28
CA LEU A 114 0.68 4.75 -5.30
C LEU A 114 0.45 3.95 -6.59
N HIS A 115 0.86 4.49 -7.74
CA HIS A 115 0.79 3.78 -9.02
C HIS A 115 1.66 2.51 -9.01
N ARG A 116 2.89 2.61 -8.49
CA ARG A 116 3.81 1.47 -8.40
C ARG A 116 3.34 0.40 -7.44
N ASN A 117 2.74 0.78 -6.32
CA ASN A 117 2.28 -0.14 -5.27
C ASN A 117 0.97 -0.84 -5.62
N ALA A 118 0.24 -0.39 -6.65
CA ALA A 118 -0.97 -1.00 -7.15
C ALA A 118 -2.08 -1.27 -6.11
N PHE A 119 -2.20 -0.42 -5.06
CA PHE A 119 -3.20 -0.57 -4.00
C PHE A 119 -4.63 -0.76 -4.53
N GLY A 120 -5.03 -0.01 -5.56
CA GLY A 120 -6.35 -0.17 -6.16
C GLY A 120 -6.57 -1.54 -6.82
N ARG A 121 -5.50 -2.17 -7.36
CA ARG A 121 -5.58 -3.55 -7.88
C ARG A 121 -5.64 -4.55 -6.74
N PHE A 122 -4.82 -4.36 -5.70
CA PHE A 122 -4.87 -5.19 -4.49
C PHE A 122 -6.29 -5.23 -3.91
N LYS A 123 -6.90 -4.06 -3.63
CA LYS A 123 -8.26 -3.96 -3.09
C LYS A 123 -9.28 -4.69 -3.98
N ARG A 124 -9.26 -4.48 -5.31
CA ARG A 124 -10.17 -5.19 -6.23
C ARG A 124 -9.99 -6.71 -6.20
N LYS A 125 -8.73 -7.18 -6.12
CA LYS A 125 -8.44 -8.62 -6.00
C LYS A 125 -8.96 -9.20 -4.68
N MET A 126 -8.81 -8.47 -3.57
CA MET A 126 -9.35 -8.87 -2.26
C MET A 126 -10.87 -9.02 -2.33
N ILE A 127 -11.58 -8.01 -2.85
CA ILE A 127 -13.04 -8.05 -3.00
C ILE A 127 -13.48 -9.24 -3.87
N ALA A 128 -12.88 -9.41 -5.06
CA ALA A 128 -13.24 -10.49 -5.96
C ALA A 128 -12.99 -11.89 -5.36
N LYS A 129 -11.95 -12.05 -4.55
CA LYS A 129 -11.61 -13.32 -3.91
C LYS A 129 -12.45 -13.60 -2.65
N ALA A 130 -12.96 -12.58 -2.00
CA ALA A 130 -13.84 -12.75 -0.85
C ALA A 130 -15.09 -13.61 -1.18
N GLU A 131 -15.71 -13.33 -2.32
CA GLU A 131 -16.86 -14.08 -2.81
C GLU A 131 -16.50 -15.54 -3.15
N GLU A 132 -15.32 -15.75 -3.77
CA GLU A 132 -14.84 -17.07 -4.19
C GLU A 132 -14.49 -17.99 -3.00
N TYR A 133 -13.87 -17.44 -1.95
CA TYR A 133 -13.38 -18.20 -0.79
C TYR A 133 -14.37 -18.29 0.38
N ASN A 134 -15.52 -17.64 0.28
CA ASN A 134 -16.53 -17.57 1.35
C ASN A 134 -15.95 -17.12 2.71
N VAL A 135 -15.06 -16.10 2.67
CA VAL A 135 -14.41 -15.49 3.84
C VAL A 135 -15.18 -14.23 4.23
N ASP A 136 -15.38 -14.00 5.53
CA ASP A 136 -15.95 -12.75 6.04
C ASP A 136 -14.98 -11.58 5.76
N PHE A 137 -15.24 -10.88 4.66
CA PHE A 137 -14.41 -9.78 4.19
C PHE A 137 -15.08 -8.43 4.46
N VAL A 138 -14.49 -7.64 5.33
CA VAL A 138 -15.01 -6.35 5.77
C VAL A 138 -14.16 -5.20 5.26
N LEU A 139 -14.78 -4.27 4.57
CA LEU A 139 -14.22 -2.96 4.28
C LEU A 139 -14.61 -2.02 5.42
N ALA A 140 -13.65 -1.61 6.24
CA ALA A 140 -13.89 -0.63 7.28
C ALA A 140 -14.31 0.69 6.65
N ASP A 141 -15.27 1.38 7.26
CA ASP A 141 -15.75 2.67 6.79
C ASP A 141 -14.57 3.63 6.55
N ARG A 142 -14.63 4.39 5.44
CA ARG A 142 -13.58 5.35 5.05
C ARG A 142 -13.29 6.39 6.11
N TYR A 143 -14.29 6.76 6.90
CA TYR A 143 -14.19 7.75 7.97
C TYR A 143 -13.94 7.12 9.34
N PHE A 144 -13.73 5.80 9.38
CA PHE A 144 -13.32 5.14 10.62
C PHE A 144 -11.94 5.66 11.07
N HIS A 145 -11.90 6.20 12.25
CA HIS A 145 -10.72 6.88 12.78
C HIS A 145 -9.68 5.90 13.34
N SER A 146 -9.28 4.88 12.59
CA SER A 146 -8.35 3.82 13.03
C SER A 146 -7.07 4.38 13.65
N THR A 147 -6.49 5.44 13.07
CA THR A 147 -5.25 6.06 13.53
C THR A 147 -5.42 7.12 14.63
N GLN A 148 -6.64 7.55 14.93
CA GLN A 148 -6.95 8.55 15.94
C GLN A 148 -7.60 7.95 17.19
N THR A 149 -8.14 6.73 17.10
CA THR A 149 -8.76 6.02 18.20
C THR A 149 -7.70 5.26 18.98
N CYS A 150 -7.78 5.29 20.31
CA CYS A 150 -6.94 4.46 21.16
C CYS A 150 -7.45 3.02 21.16
N SER A 151 -6.59 2.06 20.81
CA SER A 151 -6.93 0.64 20.80
C SER A 151 -7.19 0.04 22.19
N GLU A 152 -6.69 0.69 23.26
CA GLU A 152 -6.85 0.23 24.64
C GLU A 152 -8.12 0.77 25.31
N CYS A 153 -8.37 2.07 25.19
CA CYS A 153 -9.49 2.70 25.92
C CYS A 153 -10.61 3.27 25.03
N GLY A 154 -10.48 3.20 23.72
CA GLY A 154 -11.47 3.70 22.76
C GLY A 154 -11.53 5.23 22.64
N HIS A 155 -10.70 6.00 23.39
CA HIS A 155 -10.67 7.46 23.27
C HIS A 155 -10.32 7.89 21.83
N VAL A 156 -11.13 8.77 21.25
CA VAL A 156 -10.89 9.34 19.91
C VAL A 156 -10.26 10.72 20.04
N LYS A 157 -9.06 10.88 19.50
CA LYS A 157 -8.34 12.15 19.47
C LYS A 157 -9.10 13.21 18.70
N THR A 158 -9.34 14.36 19.31
CA THR A 158 -10.01 15.51 18.69
C THR A 158 -9.19 16.79 18.87
N GLY A 159 -9.49 17.82 18.09
CA GLY A 159 -8.83 19.12 18.24
C GLY A 159 -7.30 19.03 18.22
N ASP A 160 -6.68 19.51 19.27
CA ASP A 160 -5.22 19.60 19.44
C ASP A 160 -4.53 18.26 19.66
N GLU A 161 -5.27 17.22 20.06
CA GLU A 161 -4.70 15.88 20.27
C GLU A 161 -4.45 15.13 18.97
N LYS A 162 -5.02 15.58 17.84
CA LYS A 162 -4.94 14.87 16.56
C LYS A 162 -3.49 14.62 16.14
N LEU A 163 -3.25 13.37 15.73
CA LEU A 163 -1.97 12.96 15.17
C LEU A 163 -1.99 13.11 13.65
N PHE A 164 -1.12 13.97 13.13
CA PHE A 164 -0.96 14.25 11.70
C PHE A 164 0.28 13.56 11.12
N LEU A 165 0.50 13.72 9.81
CA LEU A 165 1.69 13.19 9.12
C LEU A 165 3.00 13.87 9.53
N TRP A 166 2.93 15.00 10.24
CA TRP A 166 4.08 15.72 10.79
C TRP A 166 4.20 15.59 12.31
N GLY A 167 3.39 14.76 12.93
CA GLY A 167 3.31 14.59 14.37
C GLY A 167 2.08 15.24 14.99
N ASP A 168 2.08 15.42 16.29
CA ASP A 168 1.02 16.11 17.04
C ASP A 168 1.48 17.47 17.59
N LYS A 169 0.57 18.21 18.21
CA LYS A 169 0.86 19.52 18.81
C LYS A 169 1.83 19.45 20.00
N TYR A 170 1.96 18.29 20.62
CA TYR A 170 2.80 18.09 21.82
C TYR A 170 4.22 17.61 21.50
N GLY A 171 4.59 17.56 20.20
CA GLY A 171 5.94 17.24 19.75
C GLY A 171 6.20 15.75 19.55
N ASN A 172 5.18 14.89 19.64
CA ASN A 172 5.34 13.49 19.27
C ASN A 172 5.46 13.34 17.75
N ASP A 173 6.32 12.44 17.34
CA ASP A 173 6.53 12.14 15.93
C ASP A 173 5.29 11.42 15.35
N HIS A 174 5.16 11.44 14.01
CA HIS A 174 4.01 10.87 13.29
C HIS A 174 3.88 9.34 13.37
N ASN A 175 4.90 8.62 13.82
CA ASN A 175 4.87 7.17 14.01
C ASN A 175 4.46 6.79 15.43
N THR A 176 4.57 7.70 16.38
CA THR A 176 4.26 7.45 17.79
C THR A 176 2.83 7.86 18.10
N TYR A 177 2.03 6.91 18.58
CA TYR A 177 0.70 7.16 19.11
C TYR A 177 0.76 7.29 20.63
N VAL A 178 0.34 8.42 21.16
CA VAL A 178 0.21 8.68 22.61
C VAL A 178 -1.25 8.95 22.92
N CYS A 179 -1.87 8.16 23.79
CA CYS A 179 -3.22 8.41 24.27
C CYS A 179 -3.19 9.36 25.47
N TYR A 180 -3.80 10.53 25.37
CA TYR A 180 -3.85 11.50 26.46
C TYR A 180 -4.93 11.19 27.51
N ASN A 181 -5.79 10.17 27.27
CA ASN A 181 -6.79 9.72 28.24
C ASN A 181 -6.26 8.61 29.16
N CYS A 182 -5.60 7.58 28.62
CA CYS A 182 -5.13 6.43 29.40
C CYS A 182 -3.61 6.30 29.49
N GLY A 183 -2.84 7.17 28.82
CA GLY A 183 -1.38 7.16 28.85
C GLY A 183 -0.71 6.11 27.96
N THR A 184 -1.45 5.33 27.20
CA THR A 184 -0.88 4.31 26.29
C THR A 184 0.04 4.96 25.26
N ILE A 185 1.24 4.39 25.08
CA ILE A 185 2.22 4.78 24.05
C ILE A 185 2.52 3.55 23.19
N GLN A 186 2.36 3.67 21.89
CA GLN A 186 2.59 2.58 20.94
C GLN A 186 2.88 3.09 19.52
N ASP A 187 3.27 2.20 18.61
CA ASP A 187 3.40 2.55 17.19
C ASP A 187 2.01 2.90 16.61
N ARG A 188 1.96 3.95 15.80
CA ARG A 188 0.72 4.41 15.18
C ARG A 188 0.08 3.37 14.27
N THR A 189 0.89 2.61 13.54
CA THR A 189 0.41 1.57 12.63
C THR A 189 -0.15 0.39 13.43
N GLU A 190 0.52 0.00 14.51
CA GLU A 190 0.03 -1.05 15.42
C GLU A 190 -1.30 -0.65 16.05
N ASN A 191 -1.42 0.58 16.56
CA ASN A 191 -2.69 1.10 17.07
C ASN A 191 -3.81 1.01 16.03
N ALA A 192 -3.56 1.43 14.80
CA ALA A 192 -4.55 1.40 13.72
C ALA A 192 -4.98 -0.04 13.37
N ILE A 193 -4.02 -0.98 13.34
CA ILE A 193 -4.28 -2.39 13.04
C ILE A 193 -5.13 -3.03 14.17
N LEU A 194 -4.85 -2.72 15.43
CA LEU A 194 -5.65 -3.19 16.56
C LEU A 194 -7.09 -2.68 16.48
N ASN A 195 -7.28 -1.41 16.14
CA ASN A 195 -8.62 -0.83 15.93
C ASN A 195 -9.37 -1.51 14.78
N LEU A 196 -8.70 -1.81 13.68
CA LEU A 196 -9.29 -2.55 12.57
C LEU A 196 -9.66 -4.00 12.98
N ASN A 197 -8.86 -4.65 13.81
CA ASN A 197 -9.16 -5.98 14.33
C ASN A 197 -10.45 -6.00 15.18
N HIS A 198 -10.76 -4.91 15.87
CA HIS A 198 -11.98 -4.74 16.65
C HIS A 198 -13.18 -4.24 15.81
N TYR A 199 -12.95 -3.80 14.58
CA TYR A 199 -13.98 -3.22 13.75
C TYR A 199 -15.06 -4.23 13.38
N GLY A 200 -16.32 -3.92 13.74
CA GLY A 200 -17.47 -4.75 13.41
C GLY A 200 -17.54 -6.10 14.15
N LYS A 201 -16.88 -6.21 15.30
CA LYS A 201 -17.05 -7.32 16.25
C LYS A 201 -18.20 -7.03 17.19
#